data_a13dfb2fb2a70bdc2e75782b9eb90dd4
#
_entry.id   a13dfb2fb2a70bdc2e75782b9eb90dd4
#
_cell.length_a   1.000
_cell.length_b   1.000
_cell.length_c   1.000
_cell.angle_alpha   90.00
_cell.angle_beta   90.00
_cell.angle_gamma   90.00
#
_symmetry.space_group_name_H-M   'P 1'
#
loop_
_entity.id
_entity.type
_entity.pdbx_description
1 polymer ?
#
loop_
_entity_poly.entity_id
_entity_poly.type
_entity_poly.pdbx_seq_one_letter_code
_entity_poly.pdbx_strand_id
1 'polypeptide(L)'
;MKYIVLGLGDYGRVLSEELASLGHEVIGADISESRVDAIKDKIATAFVMDVTDEMSLSVLPLNNVDVVIVAIGENFGASVRVVALLKQRKVQHIYARAIDDV
;
A
#
# COMPACT_ATOMS: atom_id res chain seq x y z
N MET A 1 9.14 -12.82 0.83
CA MET A 1 8.69 -11.96 -0.26
C MET A 1 8.67 -10.51 0.20
N LYS A 2 8.67 -9.60 -0.73
CA LYS A 2 8.58 -8.16 -0.45
C LYS A 2 7.25 -7.63 -0.92
N TYR A 3 6.58 -6.91 -0.05
CA TYR A 3 5.25 -6.33 -0.31
C TYR A 3 5.28 -4.83 -0.11
N ILE A 4 4.49 -4.13 -0.92
CA ILE A 4 4.14 -2.74 -0.67
C ILE A 4 2.64 -2.71 -0.41
N VAL A 5 2.22 -2.10 0.70
CA VAL A 5 0.81 -1.96 1.05
C VAL A 5 0.46 -0.47 1.01
N LEU A 6 -0.40 -0.11 0.09
CA LEU A 6 -0.85 1.27 -0.10
C LEU A 6 -2.20 1.43 0.58
N GLY A 7 -2.20 2.18 1.67
CA GLY A 7 -3.36 2.33 2.53
C GLY A 7 -3.22 1.52 3.81
N LEU A 8 -3.20 2.21 4.95
CA LEU A 8 -2.97 1.59 6.26
C LEU A 8 -4.15 1.81 7.21
N GLY A 9 -5.36 1.81 6.65
CA GLY A 9 -6.57 1.72 7.45
C GLY A 9 -6.67 0.33 8.06
N ASP A 10 -7.84 -0.04 8.59
CA ASP A 10 -7.97 -1.29 9.32
C ASP A 10 -7.50 -2.50 8.50
N TYR A 11 -7.94 -2.59 7.25
CA TYR A 11 -7.57 -3.72 6.40
C TYR A 11 -6.06 -3.73 6.10
N GLY A 12 -5.54 -2.61 5.61
CA GLY A 12 -4.12 -2.53 5.23
C GLY A 12 -3.20 -2.72 6.43
N ARG A 13 -3.58 -2.19 7.59
CA ARG A 13 -2.80 -2.34 8.81
C ARG A 13 -2.73 -3.80 9.25
N VAL A 14 -3.88 -4.46 9.34
CA VAL A 14 -3.91 -5.86 9.79
C VAL A 14 -3.14 -6.74 8.81
N LEU A 15 -3.36 -6.54 7.51
CA LEU A 15 -2.66 -7.30 6.49
C LEU A 15 -1.15 -7.11 6.58
N SER A 16 -0.71 -5.86 6.74
CA SER A 16 0.71 -5.56 6.84
C SER A 16 1.36 -6.22 8.05
N GLU A 17 0.69 -6.16 9.19
CA GLU A 17 1.20 -6.78 10.41
C GLU A 17 1.28 -8.30 10.27
N GLU A 18 0.27 -8.90 9.66
CA GLU A 18 0.26 -10.36 9.45
C GLU A 18 1.38 -10.79 8.51
N LEU A 19 1.56 -10.07 7.41
CA LEU A 19 2.64 -10.38 6.46
C LEU A 19 4.01 -10.24 7.13
N ALA A 20 4.20 -9.19 7.92
CA ALA A 20 5.46 -8.99 8.62
C ALA A 20 5.71 -10.10 9.65
N SER A 21 4.67 -10.54 10.35
CA SER A 21 4.80 -11.60 11.34
C SER A 21 5.17 -12.94 10.71
N LEU A 22 4.84 -13.12 9.44
CA LEU A 22 5.21 -14.31 8.68
C LEU A 22 6.63 -14.23 8.10
N GLY A 23 7.34 -13.15 8.38
CA GLY A 23 8.72 -13.01 7.94
C GLY A 23 8.90 -12.27 6.62
N HIS A 24 7.84 -11.70 6.06
CA HIS A 24 7.95 -10.94 4.83
C HIS A 24 8.36 -9.50 5.08
N GLU A 25 9.03 -8.90 4.12
CA GLU A 25 9.38 -7.49 4.18
C GLU A 25 8.20 -6.67 3.68
N VAL A 26 7.69 -5.78 4.52
CA VAL A 26 6.51 -4.96 4.18
C VAL A 26 6.87 -3.49 4.24
N ILE A 27 6.54 -2.80 3.15
CA ILE A 27 6.65 -1.34 3.06
C ILE A 27 5.22 -0.81 2.99
N GLY A 28 4.86 0.06 3.92
CA GLY A 28 3.53 0.64 3.97
C GLY A 28 3.54 2.12 3.61
N ALA A 29 2.43 2.62 3.11
CA ALA A 29 2.26 4.04 2.81
C ALA A 29 0.82 4.47 3.05
N ASP A 30 0.65 5.65 3.65
CA ASP A 30 -0.67 6.23 3.89
C ASP A 30 -0.52 7.73 3.99
N ILE A 31 -1.55 8.46 3.64
CA ILE A 31 -1.54 9.92 3.76
C ILE A 31 -1.66 10.36 5.22
N SER A 32 -2.19 9.51 6.08
CA SER A 32 -2.40 9.80 7.49
C SER A 32 -1.15 9.50 8.30
N GLU A 33 -0.56 10.54 8.88
CA GLU A 33 0.61 10.38 9.74
C GLU A 33 0.31 9.47 10.93
N SER A 34 -0.88 9.56 11.50
CA SER A 34 -1.22 8.75 12.65
C SER A 34 -1.29 7.26 12.30
N ARG A 35 -1.78 6.92 11.11
CA ARG A 35 -1.80 5.53 10.66
C ARG A 35 -0.41 4.99 10.44
N VAL A 36 0.47 5.81 9.87
CA VAL A 36 1.87 5.43 9.67
C VAL A 36 2.56 5.23 11.02
N ASP A 37 2.36 6.16 11.95
CA ASP A 37 2.97 6.05 13.27
C ASP A 37 2.53 4.79 14.02
N ALA A 38 1.29 4.37 13.82
CA ALA A 38 0.75 3.21 14.50
C ALA A 38 1.41 1.90 14.07
N ILE A 39 2.01 1.86 12.88
CA ILE A 39 2.51 0.61 12.31
C ILE A 39 4.01 0.62 12.03
N LYS A 40 4.64 1.79 12.02
CA LYS A 40 6.03 1.90 11.52
C LYS A 40 7.03 1.02 12.25
N ASP A 41 6.75 0.67 13.50
CA ASP A 41 7.66 -0.20 14.28
C ASP A 41 7.38 -1.68 14.08
N LYS A 42 6.35 -2.03 13.32
CA LYS A 42 5.91 -3.40 13.11
C LYS A 42 6.18 -3.92 11.72
N ILE A 43 6.56 -3.05 10.81
CA ILE A 43 6.90 -3.41 9.44
C ILE A 43 8.27 -2.83 9.09
N ALA A 44 8.80 -3.19 7.93
CA ALA A 44 10.15 -2.79 7.55
C ALA A 44 10.29 -1.28 7.40
N THR A 45 9.34 -0.65 6.71
CA THR A 45 9.37 0.79 6.45
C THR A 45 7.95 1.29 6.25
N ALA A 46 7.68 2.51 6.68
CA ALA A 46 6.38 3.15 6.45
C ALA A 46 6.58 4.61 6.05
N PHE A 47 5.81 5.07 5.08
CA PHE A 47 5.92 6.42 4.56
C PHE A 47 4.59 7.15 4.67
N VAL A 48 4.68 8.45 5.03
CA VAL A 48 3.52 9.34 4.92
C VAL A 48 3.56 9.94 3.53
N MET A 49 2.58 9.61 2.69
CA MET A 49 2.53 10.14 1.34
C MET A 49 1.13 10.00 0.76
N ASP A 50 0.83 10.82 -0.23
CA ASP A 50 -0.39 10.70 -1.02
C ASP A 50 -0.12 9.74 -2.18
N VAL A 51 -0.62 8.53 -2.08
CA VAL A 51 -0.36 7.51 -3.09
C VAL A 51 -1.16 7.73 -4.38
N THR A 52 -2.10 8.68 -4.39
CA THR A 52 -2.79 9.07 -5.62
C THR A 52 -1.99 10.06 -6.43
N ASP A 53 -0.89 10.55 -5.90
CA ASP A 53 0.01 11.47 -6.59
C ASP A 53 1.14 10.70 -7.27
N GLU A 54 1.25 10.87 -8.57
CA GLU A 54 2.21 10.11 -9.36
C GLU A 54 3.66 10.34 -8.91
N MET A 55 3.99 11.58 -8.58
CA MET A 55 5.34 11.91 -8.13
C MET A 55 5.65 11.23 -6.80
N SER A 56 4.68 11.19 -5.90
CA SER A 56 4.88 10.53 -4.61
C SER A 56 5.13 9.04 -4.77
N LEU A 57 4.42 8.40 -5.69
CA LEU A 57 4.62 6.97 -5.94
C LEU A 57 6.03 6.65 -6.42
N SER A 58 6.70 7.60 -7.07
CA SER A 58 8.05 7.36 -7.57
C SER A 58 9.09 7.13 -6.48
N VAL A 59 8.77 7.50 -5.25
CA VAL A 59 9.65 7.27 -4.10
C VAL A 59 9.71 5.79 -3.72
N LEU A 60 8.64 5.05 -4.01
CA LEU A 60 8.54 3.65 -3.63
C LEU A 60 9.28 2.74 -4.60
N PRO A 61 9.90 1.64 -4.11
CA PRO A 61 10.62 0.70 -4.98
C PRO A 61 9.66 -0.25 -5.69
N LEU A 62 8.79 0.29 -6.54
CA LEU A 62 7.70 -0.46 -7.15
C LEU A 62 8.15 -1.62 -8.01
N ASN A 63 9.35 -1.53 -8.60
CA ASN A 63 9.86 -2.58 -9.48
C ASN A 63 10.77 -3.58 -8.74
N ASN A 64 10.98 -3.37 -7.44
CA ASN A 64 11.84 -4.23 -6.63
C ASN A 64 11.08 -4.98 -5.54
N VAL A 65 9.77 -5.08 -5.69
CA VAL A 65 8.94 -5.84 -4.75
C VAL A 65 8.18 -6.90 -5.52
N ASP A 66 7.72 -7.90 -4.79
CA ASP A 66 7.00 -9.02 -5.41
C ASP A 66 5.54 -8.68 -5.67
N VAL A 67 4.92 -7.94 -4.75
CA VAL A 67 3.48 -7.65 -4.82
C VAL A 67 3.22 -6.25 -4.28
N VAL A 68 2.34 -5.51 -4.96
CA VAL A 68 1.81 -4.25 -4.46
C VAL A 68 0.33 -4.44 -4.15
N ILE A 69 -0.06 -4.15 -2.93
CA ILE A 69 -1.45 -4.30 -2.47
C ILE A 69 -2.06 -2.93 -2.29
N VAL A 70 -3.16 -2.68 -2.98
CA VAL A 70 -3.90 -1.43 -2.86
C VAL A 70 -5.04 -1.65 -1.86
N ALA A 71 -4.88 -1.09 -0.67
CA ALA A 71 -5.80 -1.33 0.45
C ALA A 71 -6.52 -0.06 0.88
N ILE A 72 -6.85 0.79 -0.08
CA ILE A 72 -7.58 2.04 0.16
C ILE A 72 -9.06 1.71 0.19
N GLY A 73 -9.61 1.55 1.38
CA GLY A 73 -10.95 1.00 1.54
C GLY A 73 -12.10 1.98 1.44
N GLU A 74 -11.85 3.27 1.70
CA GLU A 74 -12.94 4.23 1.81
C GLU A 74 -13.21 5.01 0.54
N ASN A 75 -12.35 4.92 -0.46
CA ASN A 75 -12.48 5.76 -1.65
C ASN A 75 -12.19 4.94 -2.89
N PHE A 76 -13.27 4.53 -3.55
CA PHE A 76 -13.15 3.71 -4.74
C PHE A 76 -12.42 4.44 -5.86
N GLY A 77 -12.72 5.73 -6.05
CA GLY A 77 -12.06 6.52 -7.09
C GLY A 77 -10.55 6.59 -6.88
N ALA A 78 -10.11 6.78 -5.63
CA ALA A 78 -8.68 6.80 -5.31
C ALA A 78 -8.06 5.44 -5.58
N SER A 79 -8.73 4.36 -5.23
CA SER A 79 -8.24 3.01 -5.48
C SER A 79 -8.04 2.75 -6.96
N VAL A 80 -9.03 3.12 -7.79
CA VAL A 80 -8.94 2.97 -9.24
C VAL A 80 -7.79 3.80 -9.80
N ARG A 81 -7.62 5.03 -9.34
CA ARG A 81 -6.53 5.89 -9.80
C ARG A 81 -5.17 5.28 -9.48
N VAL A 82 -5.01 4.78 -8.27
CA VAL A 82 -3.74 4.18 -7.86
C VAL A 82 -3.43 2.95 -8.71
N VAL A 83 -4.41 2.09 -8.95
CA VAL A 83 -4.21 0.92 -9.81
C VAL A 83 -3.79 1.35 -11.20
N ALA A 84 -4.41 2.39 -11.75
CA ALA A 84 -4.05 2.89 -13.08
C ALA A 84 -2.60 3.40 -13.10
N LEU A 85 -2.20 4.16 -12.08
CA LEU A 85 -0.83 4.66 -11.99
C LEU A 85 0.19 3.52 -11.89
N LEU A 86 -0.13 2.48 -11.11
CA LEU A 86 0.75 1.33 -10.98
C LEU A 86 0.90 0.60 -12.30
N LYS A 87 -0.18 0.45 -13.05
CA LYS A 87 -0.13 -0.20 -14.35
C LYS A 87 0.68 0.60 -15.35
N GLN A 88 0.60 1.92 -15.31
CA GLN A 88 1.43 2.78 -16.15
C GLN A 88 2.92 2.58 -15.87
N ARG A 89 3.27 2.23 -14.63
CA ARG A 89 4.65 1.95 -14.23
C ARG A 89 5.03 0.49 -14.42
N LYS A 90 4.15 -0.29 -15.04
CA LYS A 90 4.40 -1.69 -15.40
C LYS A 90 4.63 -2.58 -14.18
N VAL A 91 3.97 -2.26 -13.07
CA VAL A 91 3.97 -3.13 -11.90
C VAL A 91 3.20 -4.40 -12.26
N GLN A 92 3.80 -5.57 -12.07
CA GLN A 92 3.24 -6.81 -12.58
C GLN A 92 2.21 -7.46 -11.67
N HIS A 93 2.42 -7.39 -10.36
CA HIS A 93 1.55 -8.06 -9.41
C HIS A 93 0.87 -7.05 -8.52
N ILE A 94 -0.35 -6.71 -8.86
CA ILE A 94 -1.16 -5.74 -8.14
C ILE A 94 -2.41 -6.44 -7.61
N TYR A 95 -2.62 -6.36 -6.30
CA TYR A 95 -3.87 -6.80 -5.69
C TYR A 95 -4.58 -5.58 -5.13
N ALA A 96 -5.82 -5.39 -5.54
CA ALA A 96 -6.61 -4.27 -5.06
C ALA A 96 -7.82 -4.82 -4.35
N ARG A 97 -8.07 -4.32 -3.13
CA ARG A 97 -9.27 -4.68 -2.42
C ARG A 97 -10.46 -4.01 -3.08
N ALA A 98 -11.43 -4.80 -3.46
CA ALA A 98 -12.69 -4.26 -3.97
C ALA A 98 -13.46 -3.66 -2.80
N ILE A 99 -14.03 -2.48 -3.02
CA ILE A 99 -14.93 -1.89 -2.05
C ILE A 99 -16.26 -2.58 -2.20
N ASP A 100 -16.71 -3.17 -1.12
CA ASP A 100 -17.98 -3.85 -1.11
C ASP A 100 -19.05 -2.83 -0.80
N ASP A 101 -19.71 -2.39 -1.81
CA ASP A 101 -20.69 -1.34 -1.70
C ASP A 101 -22.10 -1.82 -1.96
N VAL A 102 -22.35 -3.00 -1.71
CA VAL A 102 -23.63 -3.63 -2.02
C VAL A 102 -24.84 -2.89 -1.52
#